data_6e44efd99404ee2fa87216b5491cdfe2
#
_entry.id   6e44efd99404ee2fa87216b5491cdfe2
#
_cell.length_a   1.000
_cell.length_b   1.000
_cell.length_c   1.000
_cell.angle_alpha   90.00
_cell.angle_beta   90.00
_cell.angle_gamma   90.00
#
_symmetry.space_group_name_H-M   'P 1'
#
loop_
_entity.id
_entity.type
_entity.pdbx_description
1 polymer ?
#
loop_
_entity_poly.entity_id
_entity_poly.type
_entity_poly.pdbx_seq_one_letter_code
_entity_poly.pdbx_strand_id
1 'polypeptide(L)'
;MQIGVYTFADTTPDPRTGHVVSPAQRLRNLIEEIELADQVGLDVFGVGEHHRPDFAVSSPAVVLAAAAERTKRIRLTSAVTVLSSDDPVRVFQDFATLDLLSGGRAEIMAGRGSFVESFPLFGYDLEDYNELFAEKLDLLLKLRDSERVTWSGTHRAPINDLGVYPRPLQDKLPIWIAVGGTPQSAVRAGVLGLPLAVAIIGGAPERFAPFVDLYRDTAQRAGHDPAHLAVGINSHAYVADTSQQAADEFFPGYADVMTRIGRERGWPPTTRQQFESLRSPRGALAVGSPQQVIDKLLFEHEIFGNDRFLAQMSVGTMPHDRIMHSIELFGTQVAPIVRREAARAEATPTA
;
A
#
# COMPACT_ATOMS: atom_id res chain seq x y z
N MET A 1 15.57 -2.40 -6.52
CA MET A 1 14.12 -2.57 -6.15
C MET A 1 13.95 -2.54 -4.64
N GLN A 2 13.00 -1.76 -4.11
CA GLN A 2 12.62 -1.73 -2.68
C GLN A 2 11.60 -2.85 -2.38
N ILE A 3 11.75 -3.49 -1.22
CA ILE A 3 10.87 -4.57 -0.76
C ILE A 3 10.30 -4.21 0.60
N GLY A 4 8.99 -4.28 0.74
CA GLY A 4 8.32 -3.95 1.98
C GLY A 4 7.03 -4.72 2.22
N VAL A 5 6.36 -4.40 3.30
CA VAL A 5 5.08 -4.99 3.69
C VAL A 5 4.05 -3.91 3.97
N TYR A 6 2.78 -4.27 3.91
CA TYR A 6 1.70 -3.41 4.39
C TYR A 6 0.57 -4.23 4.98
N THR A 7 -0.27 -3.58 5.78
CA THR A 7 -1.42 -4.22 6.41
C THR A 7 -2.56 -3.24 6.62
N PHE A 8 -3.78 -3.76 6.70
CA PHE A 8 -4.97 -3.01 7.12
C PHE A 8 -5.30 -3.22 8.60
N ALA A 9 -4.48 -3.99 9.31
CA ALA A 9 -4.65 -4.33 10.72
C ALA A 9 -6.01 -4.99 11.00
N ASP A 10 -6.29 -6.09 10.30
CA ASP A 10 -7.54 -6.85 10.42
C ASP A 10 -7.83 -7.30 11.86
N THR A 11 -9.10 -7.20 12.27
CA THR A 11 -9.64 -7.65 13.55
C THR A 11 -10.83 -8.62 13.37
N THR A 12 -10.93 -9.23 12.19
CA THR A 12 -11.97 -10.22 11.90
C THR A 12 -11.80 -11.47 12.79
N PRO A 13 -12.88 -12.21 13.08
CA PRO A 13 -12.75 -13.47 13.79
C PRO A 13 -11.81 -14.44 13.07
N ASP A 14 -10.91 -15.09 13.81
CA ASP A 14 -10.13 -16.21 13.26
C ASP A 14 -11.08 -17.32 12.80
N PRO A 15 -11.09 -17.70 11.52
CA PRO A 15 -12.07 -18.65 10.99
C PRO A 15 -11.93 -20.08 11.55
N ARG A 16 -10.82 -20.41 12.21
CA ARG A 16 -10.60 -21.71 12.83
C ARG A 16 -11.06 -21.78 14.28
N THR A 17 -10.90 -20.68 15.02
CA THR A 17 -11.11 -20.66 16.47
C THR A 17 -12.28 -19.76 16.90
N GLY A 18 -12.73 -18.85 16.01
CA GLY A 18 -13.68 -17.80 16.33
C GLY A 18 -13.12 -16.69 17.23
N HIS A 19 -11.82 -16.75 17.57
CA HIS A 19 -11.19 -15.73 18.41
C HIS A 19 -11.11 -14.39 17.70
N VAL A 20 -11.46 -13.32 18.41
CA VAL A 20 -11.36 -11.94 17.93
C VAL A 20 -10.25 -11.23 18.71
N VAL A 21 -9.24 -10.77 18.00
CA VAL A 21 -8.18 -9.94 18.60
C VAL A 21 -8.74 -8.54 18.88
N SER A 22 -8.57 -8.04 20.10
CA SER A 22 -9.02 -6.67 20.40
C SER A 22 -8.23 -5.64 19.59
N PRO A 23 -8.84 -4.50 19.20
CA PRO A 23 -8.13 -3.43 18.51
C PRO A 23 -6.85 -2.99 19.24
N ALA A 24 -6.90 -2.89 20.57
CA ALA A 24 -5.72 -2.53 21.37
C ALA A 24 -4.59 -3.55 21.25
N GLN A 25 -4.89 -4.86 21.22
CA GLN A 25 -3.88 -5.89 21.02
C GLN A 25 -3.39 -5.90 19.56
N ARG A 26 -4.29 -5.72 18.59
CA ARG A 26 -3.89 -5.68 17.17
C ARG A 26 -2.94 -4.50 16.87
N LEU A 27 -3.16 -3.35 17.48
CA LEU A 27 -2.25 -2.20 17.35
C LEU A 27 -0.87 -2.47 17.99
N ARG A 28 -0.81 -3.14 19.15
CA ARG A 28 0.49 -3.56 19.73
C ARG A 28 1.23 -4.53 18.80
N ASN A 29 0.52 -5.54 18.30
CA ASN A 29 1.07 -6.48 17.34
C ASN A 29 1.60 -5.77 16.08
N LEU A 30 0.86 -4.78 15.59
CA LEU A 30 1.28 -4.00 14.41
C LEU A 30 2.59 -3.25 14.65
N ILE A 31 2.78 -2.66 15.81
CA ILE A 31 4.05 -2.00 16.15
C ILE A 31 5.21 -3.01 16.16
N GLU A 32 5.00 -4.21 16.72
CA GLU A 32 6.00 -5.30 16.70
C GLU A 32 6.31 -5.78 15.29
N GLU A 33 5.30 -5.88 14.42
CA GLU A 33 5.45 -6.22 12.99
C GLU A 33 6.32 -5.17 12.26
N ILE A 34 6.08 -3.87 12.51
CA ILE A 34 6.86 -2.78 11.91
C ILE A 34 8.31 -2.79 12.42
N GLU A 35 8.50 -3.01 13.72
CA GLU A 35 9.82 -3.08 14.34
C GLU A 35 10.63 -4.27 13.77
N LEU A 36 10.02 -5.44 13.65
CA LEU A 36 10.66 -6.61 13.04
C LEU A 36 11.01 -6.34 11.57
N ALA A 37 10.11 -5.73 10.80
CA ALA A 37 10.35 -5.39 9.40
C ALA A 37 11.59 -4.49 9.24
N ASP A 38 11.79 -3.50 10.13
CA ASP A 38 13.00 -2.68 10.18
C ASP A 38 14.25 -3.51 10.52
N GLN A 39 14.14 -4.41 11.51
CA GLN A 39 15.26 -5.24 11.96
C GLN A 39 15.75 -6.21 10.90
N VAL A 40 14.84 -6.84 10.15
CA VAL A 40 15.18 -7.78 9.07
C VAL A 40 15.54 -7.08 7.74
N GLY A 41 15.57 -5.75 7.72
CA GLY A 41 16.08 -4.97 6.61
C GLY A 41 15.11 -4.78 5.46
N LEU A 42 13.81 -4.76 5.71
CA LEU A 42 12.81 -4.32 4.73
C LEU A 42 12.86 -2.80 4.55
N ASP A 43 12.49 -2.32 3.37
CA ASP A 43 12.66 -0.91 2.98
C ASP A 43 11.48 -0.04 3.38
N VAL A 44 10.25 -0.59 3.36
CA VAL A 44 9.00 0.16 3.54
C VAL A 44 8.00 -0.63 4.35
N PHE A 45 7.28 0.04 5.25
CA PHE A 45 6.08 -0.49 5.89
C PHE A 45 4.89 0.44 5.65
N GLY A 46 3.80 -0.13 5.12
CA GLY A 46 2.56 0.58 4.83
C GLY A 46 1.44 0.24 5.81
N VAL A 47 0.67 1.26 6.22
CA VAL A 47 -0.51 1.08 7.05
C VAL A 47 -1.73 1.66 6.35
N GLY A 48 -2.76 0.84 6.15
CA GLY A 48 -4.01 1.25 5.50
C GLY A 48 -4.97 1.94 6.45
N GLU A 49 -5.92 2.66 5.86
CA GLU A 49 -6.99 3.39 6.54
C GLU A 49 -8.34 2.74 6.22
N HIS A 50 -9.05 2.34 7.28
CA HIS A 50 -10.40 1.81 7.17
C HIS A 50 -11.27 2.25 8.34
N HIS A 51 -12.55 2.57 8.06
CA HIS A 51 -13.54 3.02 9.04
C HIS A 51 -14.62 1.95 9.27
N ARG A 52 -14.19 0.67 9.37
CA ARG A 52 -15.05 -0.49 9.56
C ARG A 52 -14.66 -1.23 10.84
N PRO A 53 -15.60 -1.95 11.48
CA PRO A 53 -15.31 -2.72 12.71
C PRO A 53 -14.29 -3.86 12.50
N ASP A 54 -14.06 -4.25 11.25
CA ASP A 54 -13.12 -5.31 10.88
C ASP A 54 -11.65 -4.90 10.92
N PHE A 55 -11.35 -3.62 11.16
CA PHE A 55 -10.00 -3.06 11.11
C PHE A 55 -9.69 -2.20 12.33
N ALA A 56 -8.45 -2.26 12.80
CA ALA A 56 -8.01 -1.50 13.98
C ALA A 56 -7.49 -0.10 13.66
N VAL A 57 -7.25 0.24 12.39
CA VAL A 57 -6.61 1.50 11.99
C VAL A 57 -7.55 2.36 11.16
N SER A 58 -7.89 3.54 11.68
CA SER A 58 -8.57 4.62 10.98
C SER A 58 -7.71 5.88 10.83
N SER A 59 -6.54 5.93 11.48
CA SER A 59 -5.60 7.05 11.45
C SER A 59 -4.17 6.53 11.27
N PRO A 60 -3.75 6.22 10.03
CA PRO A 60 -2.44 5.66 9.75
C PRO A 60 -1.28 6.50 10.31
N ALA A 61 -1.34 7.82 10.19
CA ALA A 61 -0.29 8.72 10.66
C ALA A 61 0.00 8.58 12.17
N VAL A 62 -1.04 8.33 12.99
CA VAL A 62 -0.90 8.14 14.44
C VAL A 62 -0.12 6.85 14.75
N VAL A 63 -0.45 5.76 14.06
CA VAL A 63 0.23 4.46 14.22
C VAL A 63 1.66 4.53 13.71
N LEU A 64 1.87 5.16 12.56
CA LEU A 64 3.19 5.33 11.96
C LEU A 64 4.09 6.24 12.83
N ALA A 65 3.54 7.25 13.52
CA ALA A 65 4.29 8.06 14.47
C ALA A 65 4.78 7.25 15.68
N ALA A 66 3.95 6.35 16.21
CA ALA A 66 4.37 5.43 17.26
C ALA A 66 5.47 4.46 16.76
N ALA A 67 5.37 3.98 15.55
CA ALA A 67 6.38 3.11 14.93
C ALA A 67 7.69 3.86 14.61
N ALA A 68 7.64 5.15 14.30
CA ALA A 68 8.80 5.97 13.99
C ALA A 68 9.83 5.97 15.13
N GLU A 69 9.36 6.01 16.39
CA GLU A 69 10.20 5.98 17.58
C GLU A 69 10.82 4.58 17.86
N ARG A 70 10.26 3.53 17.28
CA ARG A 70 10.69 2.13 17.44
C ARG A 70 11.58 1.63 16.31
N THR A 71 11.69 2.39 15.22
CA THR A 71 12.38 2.03 13.98
C THR A 71 13.47 3.04 13.62
N LYS A 72 14.40 2.67 12.74
CA LYS A 72 15.54 3.54 12.37
C LYS A 72 15.75 3.73 10.88
N ARG A 73 15.34 2.78 10.04
CA ARG A 73 15.67 2.76 8.60
C ARG A 73 14.44 2.67 7.72
N ILE A 74 13.48 1.85 8.12
CA ILE A 74 12.29 1.56 7.32
C ILE A 74 11.50 2.83 7.03
N ARG A 75 11.09 3.02 5.78
CA ARG A 75 10.18 4.09 5.38
C ARG A 75 8.77 3.77 5.84
N LEU A 76 8.05 4.79 6.27
CA LEU A 76 6.73 4.68 6.86
C LEU A 76 5.71 5.37 5.95
N THR A 77 4.80 4.59 5.38
CA THR A 77 3.81 5.09 4.42
C THR A 77 2.38 4.74 4.81
N SER A 78 1.42 5.58 4.45
CA SER A 78 0.03 5.09 4.39
C SER A 78 -0.14 4.11 3.22
N ALA A 79 -1.14 3.21 3.31
CA ALA A 79 -1.42 2.26 2.22
C ALA A 79 -2.92 1.87 2.15
N VAL A 80 -3.80 2.89 1.97
CA VAL A 80 -3.61 4.30 1.57
C VAL A 80 -4.12 5.27 2.64
N THR A 81 -3.82 6.58 2.49
CA THR A 81 -4.65 7.67 3.03
C THR A 81 -5.84 7.85 2.11
N VAL A 82 -7.06 7.77 2.63
CA VAL A 82 -8.30 7.99 1.86
C VAL A 82 -8.53 9.49 1.67
N LEU A 83 -7.74 10.08 0.78
CA LEU A 83 -7.69 11.53 0.59
C LEU A 83 -9.03 12.15 0.18
N SER A 84 -9.92 11.36 -0.46
CA SER A 84 -11.26 11.82 -0.83
C SER A 84 -12.10 12.28 0.37
N SER A 85 -11.92 11.64 1.53
CA SER A 85 -12.70 11.94 2.75
C SER A 85 -11.91 12.67 3.84
N ASP A 86 -10.60 12.90 3.66
CA ASP A 86 -9.76 13.63 4.62
C ASP A 86 -9.53 15.09 4.21
N ASP A 87 -9.05 15.93 5.14
CA ASP A 87 -8.61 17.30 4.84
C ASP A 87 -7.13 17.31 4.43
N PRO A 88 -6.79 17.79 3.22
CA PRO A 88 -5.41 17.77 2.72
C PRO A 88 -4.42 18.54 3.61
N VAL A 89 -4.87 19.60 4.30
CA VAL A 89 -4.02 20.35 5.25
C VAL A 89 -3.67 19.47 6.44
N ARG A 90 -4.65 18.74 6.97
CA ARG A 90 -4.41 17.82 8.09
C ARG A 90 -3.49 16.68 7.66
N VAL A 91 -3.76 16.05 6.52
CA VAL A 91 -2.89 15.00 5.96
C VAL A 91 -1.45 15.49 5.81
N PHE A 92 -1.25 16.68 5.24
CA PHE A 92 0.08 17.25 5.10
C PHE A 92 0.76 17.47 6.46
N GLN A 93 0.05 18.06 7.42
CA GLN A 93 0.59 18.34 8.76
C GLN A 93 0.97 17.06 9.51
N ASP A 94 0.11 16.04 9.45
CA ASP A 94 0.33 14.76 10.12
C ASP A 94 1.57 14.05 9.54
N PHE A 95 1.70 14.00 8.22
CA PHE A 95 2.86 13.36 7.58
C PHE A 95 4.12 14.22 7.63
N ALA A 96 4.03 15.55 7.65
CA ALA A 96 5.18 16.42 7.93
C ALA A 96 5.68 16.22 9.38
N THR A 97 4.77 16.08 10.34
CA THR A 97 5.12 15.77 11.73
C THR A 97 5.75 14.37 11.85
N LEU A 98 5.17 13.38 11.19
CA LEU A 98 5.74 12.03 11.09
C LEU A 98 7.14 12.05 10.47
N ASP A 99 7.35 12.86 9.45
CA ASP A 99 8.64 12.99 8.78
C ASP A 99 9.72 13.55 9.70
N LEU A 100 9.39 14.56 10.50
CA LEU A 100 10.29 15.10 11.51
C LEU A 100 10.60 14.07 12.60
N LEU A 101 9.61 13.36 13.12
CA LEU A 101 9.78 12.32 14.14
C LEU A 101 10.61 11.14 13.63
N SER A 102 10.41 10.75 12.38
CA SER A 102 11.11 9.62 11.78
C SER A 102 12.49 9.95 11.20
N GLY A 103 12.90 11.23 11.20
CA GLY A 103 14.16 11.65 10.56
C GLY A 103 14.17 11.52 9.04
N GLY A 104 13.05 11.90 8.38
CA GLY A 104 12.95 11.95 6.91
C GLY A 104 12.53 10.62 6.27
N ARG A 105 11.73 9.78 6.96
CA ARG A 105 11.32 8.46 6.46
C ARG A 105 9.82 8.37 6.11
N ALA A 106 9.06 9.46 6.24
CA ALA A 106 7.63 9.46 5.92
C ALA A 106 7.37 9.52 4.42
N GLU A 107 6.27 8.87 4.00
CA GLU A 107 5.69 8.96 2.66
C GLU A 107 4.17 8.94 2.76
N ILE A 108 3.49 9.50 1.77
CA ILE A 108 2.03 9.38 1.62
C ILE A 108 1.73 8.51 0.40
N MET A 109 0.94 7.47 0.56
CA MET A 109 0.28 6.82 -0.56
C MET A 109 -1.18 7.27 -0.56
N ALA A 110 -1.53 8.16 -1.49
CA ALA A 110 -2.86 8.73 -1.61
C ALA A 110 -3.75 7.85 -2.48
N GLY A 111 -4.94 7.57 -1.98
CA GLY A 111 -5.94 6.78 -2.67
C GLY A 111 -7.35 7.33 -2.47
N ARG A 112 -8.28 6.83 -3.29
CA ARG A 112 -9.71 7.18 -3.18
C ARG A 112 -10.46 6.34 -2.15
N GLY A 113 -9.82 5.28 -1.64
CA GLY A 113 -10.46 4.25 -0.83
C GLY A 113 -11.24 3.24 -1.68
N SER A 114 -11.23 1.99 -1.26
CA SER A 114 -12.00 0.90 -1.89
C SER A 114 -13.32 0.61 -1.17
N PHE A 115 -13.47 1.12 0.03
CA PHE A 115 -14.68 1.10 0.85
C PHE A 115 -15.25 2.51 0.96
N VAL A 116 -16.55 2.61 1.14
CA VAL A 116 -17.30 3.88 1.00
C VAL A 116 -17.71 4.50 2.35
N GLU A 117 -17.44 3.84 3.46
CA GLU A 117 -17.89 4.22 4.79
C GLU A 117 -17.41 5.59 5.26
N SER A 118 -16.21 5.98 4.82
CA SER A 118 -15.64 7.28 5.18
C SER A 118 -16.45 8.46 4.63
N PHE A 119 -17.11 8.30 3.49
CA PHE A 119 -17.88 9.39 2.87
C PHE A 119 -19.03 9.88 3.75
N PRO A 120 -20.04 9.07 4.11
CA PRO A 120 -21.09 9.51 5.01
C PRO A 120 -20.58 9.84 6.42
N LEU A 121 -19.51 9.17 6.90
CA LEU A 121 -18.94 9.42 8.22
C LEU A 121 -18.36 10.85 8.33
N PHE A 122 -17.73 11.35 7.26
CA PHE A 122 -17.14 12.69 7.19
C PHE A 122 -18.03 13.71 6.45
N GLY A 123 -19.26 13.35 6.09
CA GLY A 123 -20.23 14.25 5.49
C GLY A 123 -20.01 14.54 4.00
N TYR A 124 -19.40 13.61 3.26
CA TYR A 124 -19.22 13.71 1.82
C TYR A 124 -20.21 12.84 1.05
N ASP A 125 -20.57 13.28 -0.15
CA ASP A 125 -21.39 12.51 -1.08
C ASP A 125 -20.50 11.60 -1.96
N LEU A 126 -20.98 10.38 -2.21
CA LEU A 126 -20.31 9.45 -3.11
C LEU A 126 -20.37 9.88 -4.58
N GLU A 127 -21.36 10.72 -4.96
CA GLU A 127 -21.42 11.28 -6.31
C GLU A 127 -20.18 12.15 -6.60
N ASP A 128 -19.62 12.81 -5.58
CA ASP A 128 -18.42 13.64 -5.69
C ASP A 128 -17.08 12.88 -5.60
N TYR A 129 -17.13 11.54 -5.56
CA TYR A 129 -15.98 10.66 -5.33
C TYR A 129 -14.71 11.01 -6.13
N ASN A 130 -14.87 11.31 -7.41
CA ASN A 130 -13.74 11.63 -8.29
C ASN A 130 -13.27 13.08 -8.15
N GLU A 131 -14.20 13.99 -7.94
CA GLU A 131 -13.93 15.43 -7.80
C GLU A 131 -13.24 15.72 -6.48
N LEU A 132 -13.73 15.14 -5.39
CA LEU A 132 -13.12 15.21 -4.05
C LEU A 132 -11.65 14.80 -4.09
N PHE A 133 -11.33 13.66 -4.71
CA PHE A 133 -9.94 13.21 -4.81
C PHE A 133 -9.08 14.16 -5.64
N ALA A 134 -9.59 14.62 -6.79
CA ALA A 134 -8.84 15.49 -7.69
C ALA A 134 -8.54 16.84 -7.03
N GLU A 135 -9.55 17.46 -6.41
CA GLU A 135 -9.44 18.75 -5.73
C GLU A 135 -8.49 18.67 -4.52
N LYS A 136 -8.66 17.64 -3.69
CA LYS A 136 -7.86 17.47 -2.49
C LYS A 136 -6.40 17.09 -2.80
N LEU A 137 -6.17 16.35 -3.88
CA LEU A 137 -4.82 16.06 -4.34
C LEU A 137 -4.11 17.32 -4.85
N ASP A 138 -4.81 18.17 -5.62
CA ASP A 138 -4.25 19.46 -6.06
C ASP A 138 -3.80 20.31 -4.87
N LEU A 139 -4.65 20.42 -3.85
CA LEU A 139 -4.28 21.15 -2.63
C LEU A 139 -3.09 20.49 -1.91
N LEU A 140 -3.08 19.16 -1.75
CA LEU A 140 -2.00 18.45 -1.08
C LEU A 140 -0.65 18.68 -1.79
N LEU A 141 -0.63 18.71 -3.11
CA LEU A 141 0.58 18.99 -3.89
C LEU A 141 1.04 20.45 -3.71
N LYS A 142 0.14 21.41 -3.67
CA LYS A 142 0.47 22.83 -3.39
C LYS A 142 1.04 23.00 -1.99
N LEU A 143 0.47 22.32 -0.99
CA LEU A 143 0.98 22.31 0.38
C LEU A 143 2.39 21.71 0.47
N ARG A 144 2.66 20.64 -0.31
CA ARG A 144 3.99 20.03 -0.40
C ARG A 144 5.02 21.00 -0.97
N ASP A 145 4.65 21.69 -2.04
CA ASP A 145 5.59 22.48 -2.86
C ASP A 145 5.77 23.92 -2.33
N SER A 146 4.89 24.43 -1.46
CA SER A 146 4.90 25.82 -0.97
C SER A 146 4.59 25.91 0.51
N GLU A 147 5.34 26.79 1.22
CA GLU A 147 5.11 27.07 2.64
C GLU A 147 3.84 27.91 2.84
N ARG A 148 3.61 28.89 1.96
CA ARG A 148 2.39 29.71 1.96
C ARG A 148 1.54 29.37 0.75
N VAL A 149 0.25 29.17 0.99
CA VAL A 149 -0.68 28.68 -0.03
C VAL A 149 -1.86 29.63 -0.18
N THR A 150 -2.19 29.94 -1.42
CA THR A 150 -3.48 30.49 -1.85
C THR A 150 -4.14 29.45 -2.72
N TRP A 151 -5.35 29.01 -2.35
CA TRP A 151 -6.06 27.95 -3.02
C TRP A 151 -7.57 28.10 -2.84
N SER A 152 -8.34 27.67 -3.84
CA SER A 152 -9.80 27.60 -3.77
C SER A 152 -10.31 26.36 -4.51
N GLY A 153 -11.36 25.75 -3.98
CA GLY A 153 -12.03 24.59 -4.55
C GLY A 153 -13.54 24.64 -4.28
N THR A 154 -14.23 23.59 -4.67
CA THR A 154 -15.68 23.42 -4.52
C THR A 154 -16.04 22.74 -3.20
N HIS A 155 -15.25 21.76 -2.79
CA HIS A 155 -15.56 20.88 -1.67
C HIS A 155 -14.84 21.27 -0.37
N ARG A 156 -14.01 22.30 -0.41
CA ARG A 156 -13.29 22.82 0.75
C ARG A 156 -13.20 24.34 0.73
N ALA A 157 -13.30 24.97 1.91
CA ALA A 157 -13.11 26.39 2.09
C ALA A 157 -11.75 26.86 1.53
N PRO A 158 -11.69 28.06 0.89
CA PRO A 158 -10.47 28.59 0.30
C PRO A 158 -9.41 28.89 1.37
N ILE A 159 -8.16 28.84 0.95
CA ILE A 159 -6.99 29.28 1.71
C ILE A 159 -6.48 30.55 1.02
N ASN A 160 -6.23 31.60 1.77
CA ASN A 160 -5.78 32.89 1.22
C ASN A 160 -4.48 33.32 1.91
N ASP A 161 -3.35 33.05 1.25
CA ASP A 161 -1.99 33.37 1.68
C ASP A 161 -1.69 32.92 3.13
N LEU A 162 -2.00 31.66 3.46
CA LEU A 162 -1.73 31.08 4.80
C LEU A 162 -0.50 30.18 4.76
N GLY A 163 0.33 30.29 5.81
CA GLY A 163 1.42 29.35 6.06
C GLY A 163 0.91 28.05 6.66
N VAL A 164 1.47 26.91 6.21
CA VAL A 164 1.11 25.59 6.74
C VAL A 164 2.34 24.91 7.34
N TYR A 165 2.24 24.57 8.61
CA TYR A 165 3.34 24.04 9.44
C TYR A 165 2.90 22.81 10.25
N PRO A 166 3.90 21.95 10.66
CA PRO A 166 5.32 22.07 10.38
C PRO A 166 5.64 21.77 8.91
N ARG A 167 6.86 22.13 8.48
CA ARG A 167 7.40 21.62 7.20
C ARG A 167 8.12 20.30 7.46
N PRO A 168 8.10 19.34 6.50
CA PRO A 168 8.82 18.08 6.63
C PRO A 168 10.34 18.31 6.66
N LEU A 169 11.09 17.31 7.12
CA LEU A 169 12.55 17.29 7.04
C LEU A 169 13.03 17.09 5.60
N GLN A 170 12.32 16.26 4.83
CA GLN A 170 12.58 16.05 3.41
C GLN A 170 12.23 17.32 2.63
N ASP A 171 13.00 17.68 1.61
CA ASP A 171 12.71 18.83 0.73
C ASP A 171 11.31 18.73 0.12
N LYS A 172 10.95 17.52 -0.32
CA LYS A 172 9.61 17.18 -0.80
C LYS A 172 9.16 15.87 -0.18
N LEU A 173 8.02 15.90 0.50
CA LEU A 173 7.40 14.70 1.03
C LEU A 173 6.94 13.81 -0.14
N PRO A 174 7.39 12.55 -0.24
CA PRO A 174 6.99 11.66 -1.32
C PRO A 174 5.49 11.37 -1.27
N ILE A 175 4.81 11.51 -2.41
CA ILE A 175 3.38 11.22 -2.56
C ILE A 175 3.21 10.25 -3.71
N TRP A 176 2.72 9.04 -3.40
CA TRP A 176 2.39 7.98 -4.35
C TRP A 176 0.90 8.01 -4.69
N ILE A 177 0.53 7.68 -5.91
CA ILE A 177 -0.87 7.52 -6.32
C ILE A 177 -1.21 6.03 -6.41
N ALA A 178 -2.17 5.60 -5.60
CA ALA A 178 -2.64 4.22 -5.60
C ALA A 178 -3.67 3.98 -6.71
N VAL A 179 -3.51 2.84 -7.40
CA VAL A 179 -4.38 2.40 -8.51
C VAL A 179 -4.81 0.96 -8.29
N GLY A 180 -6.11 0.74 -8.18
CA GLY A 180 -6.69 -0.61 -8.03
C GLY A 180 -7.39 -1.14 -9.29
N GLY A 181 -7.21 -0.51 -10.48
CA GLY A 181 -7.84 -0.96 -11.73
C GLY A 181 -8.57 0.14 -12.52
N THR A 182 -8.42 1.41 -12.14
CA THR A 182 -9.04 2.54 -12.86
C THR A 182 -7.99 3.25 -13.72
N PRO A 183 -8.07 3.19 -15.08
CA PRO A 183 -7.08 3.81 -15.98
C PRO A 183 -6.84 5.30 -15.70
N GLN A 184 -7.89 6.03 -15.35
CA GLN A 184 -7.81 7.48 -15.05
C GLN A 184 -6.85 7.80 -13.89
N SER A 185 -6.66 6.88 -12.95
CA SER A 185 -5.70 7.09 -11.86
C SER A 185 -4.26 6.95 -12.34
N ALA A 186 -3.97 6.04 -13.27
CA ALA A 186 -2.67 5.91 -13.92
C ALA A 186 -2.35 7.17 -14.77
N VAL A 187 -3.33 7.64 -15.55
CA VAL A 187 -3.22 8.90 -16.32
C VAL A 187 -2.92 10.08 -15.38
N ARG A 188 -3.64 10.21 -14.28
CA ARG A 188 -3.44 11.29 -13.30
C ARG A 188 -2.02 11.26 -12.72
N ALA A 189 -1.54 10.09 -12.30
CA ALA A 189 -0.19 9.94 -11.79
C ALA A 189 0.87 10.35 -12.84
N GLY A 190 0.70 9.92 -14.10
CA GLY A 190 1.58 10.27 -15.20
C GLY A 190 1.60 11.77 -15.50
N VAL A 191 0.41 12.41 -15.63
CA VAL A 191 0.30 13.86 -15.88
C VAL A 191 0.97 14.68 -14.77
N LEU A 192 0.83 14.26 -13.52
CA LEU A 192 1.38 14.98 -12.36
C LEU A 192 2.85 14.64 -12.07
N GLY A 193 3.45 13.68 -12.78
CA GLY A 193 4.82 13.22 -12.52
C GLY A 193 4.99 12.60 -11.13
N LEU A 194 3.96 11.89 -10.63
CA LEU A 194 3.97 11.25 -9.33
C LEU A 194 4.19 9.74 -9.45
N PRO A 195 4.88 9.09 -8.50
CA PRO A 195 5.05 7.64 -8.50
C PRO A 195 3.71 6.92 -8.40
N LEU A 196 3.61 5.77 -9.08
CA LEU A 196 2.42 4.94 -9.21
C LEU A 196 2.53 3.69 -8.31
N ALA A 197 1.47 3.38 -7.54
CA ALA A 197 1.35 2.13 -6.80
C ALA A 197 0.15 1.32 -7.33
N VAL A 198 0.41 0.19 -7.97
CA VAL A 198 -0.61 -0.69 -8.55
C VAL A 198 -0.94 -1.81 -7.58
N ALA A 199 -2.22 -1.97 -7.24
CA ALA A 199 -2.70 -3.05 -6.38
C ALA A 199 -3.19 -4.23 -7.22
N ILE A 200 -2.49 -5.36 -7.15
CA ILE A 200 -2.87 -6.62 -7.77
C ILE A 200 -3.61 -7.47 -6.73
N ILE A 201 -4.94 -7.32 -6.68
CA ILE A 201 -5.77 -8.03 -5.70
C ILE A 201 -6.29 -9.35 -6.26
N GLY A 202 -6.39 -9.49 -7.58
CA GLY A 202 -6.86 -10.70 -8.24
C GLY A 202 -6.62 -10.70 -9.75
N GLY A 203 -6.68 -11.89 -10.34
CA GLY A 203 -6.38 -12.06 -11.76
C GLY A 203 -4.88 -12.30 -12.03
N ALA A 204 -4.51 -12.42 -13.29
CA ALA A 204 -3.11 -12.56 -13.70
C ALA A 204 -2.41 -11.19 -13.65
N PRO A 205 -1.17 -11.10 -13.15
CA PRO A 205 -0.41 -9.84 -13.10
C PRO A 205 -0.33 -9.11 -14.44
N GLU A 206 -0.18 -9.82 -15.54
CA GLU A 206 -0.08 -9.26 -16.90
C GLU A 206 -1.27 -8.36 -17.30
N ARG A 207 -2.44 -8.58 -16.69
CA ARG A 207 -3.63 -7.73 -16.91
C ARG A 207 -3.45 -6.29 -16.43
N PHE A 208 -2.47 -6.06 -15.56
CA PHE A 208 -2.17 -4.75 -15.01
C PHE A 208 -1.05 -4.03 -15.76
N ALA A 209 -0.30 -4.71 -16.63
CA ALA A 209 0.75 -4.09 -17.44
C ALA A 209 0.24 -2.87 -18.24
N PRO A 210 -0.95 -2.90 -18.87
CA PRO A 210 -1.47 -1.74 -19.60
C PRO A 210 -1.65 -0.47 -18.74
N PHE A 211 -1.81 -0.60 -17.41
CA PHE A 211 -1.88 0.59 -16.54
C PHE A 211 -0.51 1.23 -16.36
N VAL A 212 0.55 0.43 -16.27
CA VAL A 212 1.93 0.90 -16.16
C VAL A 212 2.39 1.52 -17.48
N ASP A 213 2.03 0.89 -18.60
CA ASP A 213 2.31 1.45 -19.94
C ASP A 213 1.61 2.79 -20.14
N LEU A 214 0.31 2.86 -19.83
CA LEU A 214 -0.47 4.08 -19.89
C LEU A 214 0.10 5.20 -18.99
N TYR A 215 0.58 4.85 -17.81
CA TYR A 215 1.24 5.76 -16.89
C TYR A 215 2.51 6.35 -17.49
N ARG A 216 3.41 5.50 -18.01
CA ARG A 216 4.68 5.91 -18.63
C ARG A 216 4.46 6.76 -19.88
N ASP A 217 3.55 6.35 -20.75
CA ASP A 217 3.18 7.12 -21.95
C ASP A 217 2.61 8.51 -21.61
N THR A 218 1.75 8.55 -20.61
CA THR A 218 1.14 9.82 -20.17
C THR A 218 2.18 10.74 -19.53
N ALA A 219 3.06 10.21 -18.72
CA ALA A 219 4.17 10.96 -18.13
C ALA A 219 5.06 11.58 -19.19
N GLN A 220 5.47 10.80 -20.18
CA GLN A 220 6.30 11.28 -21.29
C GLN A 220 5.60 12.40 -22.08
N ARG A 221 4.30 12.26 -22.38
CA ARG A 221 3.51 13.31 -23.06
C ARG A 221 3.35 14.59 -22.22
N ALA A 222 3.36 14.45 -20.88
CA ALA A 222 3.33 15.58 -19.96
C ALA A 222 4.70 16.24 -19.75
N GLY A 223 5.77 15.73 -20.37
CA GLY A 223 7.12 16.28 -20.27
C GLY A 223 7.94 15.76 -19.09
N HIS A 224 7.46 14.70 -18.42
CA HIS A 224 8.22 14.00 -17.38
C HIS A 224 9.08 12.90 -18.01
N ASP A 225 10.23 12.62 -17.41
CA ASP A 225 11.04 11.48 -17.79
C ASP A 225 10.55 10.22 -17.06
N PRO A 226 9.98 9.23 -17.79
CA PRO A 226 9.47 8.01 -17.18
C PRO A 226 10.53 7.21 -16.40
N ALA A 227 11.82 7.34 -16.76
CA ALA A 227 12.91 6.66 -16.05
C ALA A 227 13.12 7.16 -14.62
N HIS A 228 12.62 8.35 -14.29
CA HIS A 228 12.65 8.93 -12.95
C HIS A 228 11.36 8.76 -12.16
N LEU A 229 10.37 8.08 -12.73
CA LEU A 229 9.05 7.87 -12.13
C LEU A 229 8.88 6.44 -11.65
N ALA A 230 8.88 6.26 -10.33
CA ALA A 230 8.85 4.95 -9.72
C ALA A 230 7.48 4.26 -9.87
N VAL A 231 7.52 2.94 -10.10
CA VAL A 231 6.37 2.03 -10.11
C VAL A 231 6.45 1.10 -8.90
N GLY A 232 5.40 1.04 -8.11
CA GLY A 232 5.23 0.09 -7.02
C GLY A 232 4.15 -0.93 -7.35
N ILE A 233 4.37 -2.19 -6.96
CA ILE A 233 3.38 -3.27 -7.04
C ILE A 233 3.00 -3.67 -5.62
N ASN A 234 1.71 -3.77 -5.34
CA ASN A 234 1.15 -4.19 -4.07
C ASN A 234 0.32 -5.46 -4.29
N SER A 235 0.68 -6.56 -3.63
CA SER A 235 -0.01 -7.86 -3.78
C SER A 235 -0.24 -8.53 -2.44
N HIS A 236 -1.26 -9.38 -2.36
CA HIS A 236 -1.42 -10.28 -1.22
C HIS A 236 -0.28 -11.30 -1.23
N ALA A 237 0.42 -11.44 -0.11
CA ALA A 237 1.58 -12.31 0.01
C ALA A 237 1.63 -13.00 1.38
N TYR A 238 2.21 -14.17 1.42
CA TYR A 238 2.52 -14.88 2.66
C TYR A 238 3.64 -15.89 2.44
N VAL A 239 4.61 -15.90 3.33
CA VAL A 239 5.77 -16.79 3.26
C VAL A 239 5.75 -17.74 4.45
N ALA A 240 5.90 -19.04 4.22
CA ALA A 240 6.14 -20.03 5.25
C ALA A 240 7.27 -20.97 4.81
N ASP A 241 7.75 -21.84 5.70
CA ASP A 241 8.89 -22.73 5.42
C ASP A 241 8.63 -23.66 4.22
N THR A 242 7.35 -24.01 4.00
CA THR A 242 6.95 -24.84 2.86
C THR A 242 5.74 -24.26 2.14
N SER A 243 5.62 -24.59 0.85
CA SER A 243 4.47 -24.22 0.00
C SER A 243 3.13 -24.68 0.57
N GLN A 244 3.08 -25.91 1.11
CA GLN A 244 1.86 -26.46 1.69
C GLN A 244 1.46 -25.74 2.96
N GLN A 245 2.43 -25.46 3.84
CA GLN A 245 2.20 -24.72 5.08
C GLN A 245 1.68 -23.31 4.78
N ALA A 246 2.30 -22.59 3.84
CA ALA A 246 1.85 -21.25 3.43
C ALA A 246 0.39 -21.27 2.96
N ALA A 247 0.03 -22.28 2.15
CA ALA A 247 -1.34 -22.41 1.65
C ALA A 247 -2.35 -22.72 2.76
N ASP A 248 -2.00 -23.59 3.70
CA ASP A 248 -2.90 -24.04 4.77
C ASP A 248 -3.06 -22.98 5.87
N GLU A 249 -2.05 -22.14 6.07
CA GLU A 249 -2.10 -21.04 7.03
C GLU A 249 -2.86 -19.84 6.49
N PHE A 250 -2.60 -19.45 5.23
CA PHE A 250 -3.16 -18.23 4.65
C PHE A 250 -4.59 -18.38 4.14
N PHE A 251 -4.94 -19.55 3.55
CA PHE A 251 -6.24 -19.78 2.90
C PHE A 251 -7.46 -19.49 3.78
N PRO A 252 -7.55 -19.92 5.05
CA PRO A 252 -8.77 -19.72 5.83
C PRO A 252 -9.16 -18.26 6.01
N GLY A 253 -8.21 -17.39 6.42
CA GLY A 253 -8.43 -15.95 6.59
C GLY A 253 -8.74 -15.27 5.26
N TYR A 254 -7.93 -15.56 4.25
CA TYR A 254 -8.12 -15.06 2.90
C TYR A 254 -9.50 -15.40 2.33
N ALA A 255 -9.93 -16.65 2.42
CA ALA A 255 -11.22 -17.10 1.89
C ALA A 255 -12.40 -16.46 2.61
N ASP A 256 -12.32 -16.28 3.93
CA ASP A 256 -13.36 -15.62 4.72
C ASP A 256 -13.51 -14.15 4.30
N VAL A 257 -12.42 -13.39 4.27
CA VAL A 257 -12.43 -11.97 3.91
C VAL A 257 -12.87 -11.78 2.46
N MET A 258 -12.30 -12.53 1.51
CA MET A 258 -12.67 -12.41 0.10
C MET A 258 -14.12 -12.84 -0.16
N THR A 259 -14.66 -13.79 0.59
CA THR A 259 -16.08 -14.16 0.51
C THR A 259 -16.98 -13.05 1.06
N ARG A 260 -16.60 -12.39 2.17
CA ARG A 260 -17.35 -11.26 2.72
C ARG A 260 -17.36 -10.07 1.77
N ILE A 261 -16.20 -9.64 1.29
CA ILE A 261 -16.09 -8.57 0.29
C ILE A 261 -16.85 -8.94 -0.98
N GLY A 262 -16.78 -10.21 -1.39
CA GLY A 262 -17.49 -10.74 -2.54
C GLY A 262 -19.00 -10.60 -2.44
N ARG A 263 -19.59 -10.82 -1.27
CA ARG A 263 -21.03 -10.63 -1.06
C ARG A 263 -21.49 -9.19 -1.34
N GLU A 264 -20.68 -8.20 -0.93
CA GLU A 264 -20.96 -6.78 -1.19
C GLU A 264 -20.84 -6.43 -2.69
N ARG A 265 -20.09 -7.22 -3.47
CA ARG A 265 -19.76 -6.97 -4.88
C ARG A 265 -20.40 -7.97 -5.85
N GLY A 266 -21.21 -8.90 -5.36
CA GLY A 266 -21.84 -9.91 -6.18
C GLY A 266 -20.90 -11.02 -6.67
N TRP A 267 -19.77 -11.26 -6.01
CA TRP A 267 -18.84 -12.34 -6.34
C TRP A 267 -19.19 -13.64 -5.63
N PRO A 268 -18.88 -14.81 -6.24
CA PRO A 268 -19.07 -16.09 -5.57
C PRO A 268 -18.10 -16.27 -4.40
N PRO A 269 -18.41 -17.15 -3.43
CA PRO A 269 -17.50 -17.51 -2.35
C PRO A 269 -16.15 -18.02 -2.88
N THR A 270 -15.06 -17.66 -2.20
CA THR A 270 -13.71 -18.09 -2.55
C THR A 270 -13.49 -19.55 -2.17
N THR A 271 -13.22 -20.39 -3.18
CA THR A 271 -12.93 -21.81 -2.99
C THR A 271 -11.43 -22.08 -2.89
N ARG A 272 -11.06 -23.25 -2.28
CA ARG A 272 -9.67 -23.69 -2.25
C ARG A 272 -9.08 -23.84 -3.66
N GLN A 273 -9.86 -24.34 -4.62
CA GLN A 273 -9.40 -24.50 -6.00
C GLN A 273 -9.06 -23.14 -6.66
N GLN A 274 -9.91 -22.13 -6.45
CA GLN A 274 -9.62 -20.77 -6.93
C GLN A 274 -8.37 -20.20 -6.25
N PHE A 275 -8.21 -20.38 -4.96
CA PHE A 275 -7.03 -19.95 -4.22
C PHE A 275 -5.75 -20.63 -4.77
N GLU A 276 -5.76 -21.95 -5.02
CA GLU A 276 -4.61 -22.65 -5.63
C GLU A 276 -4.27 -22.14 -7.03
N SER A 277 -5.29 -21.77 -7.82
CA SER A 277 -5.07 -21.14 -9.12
C SER A 277 -4.44 -19.73 -8.98
N LEU A 278 -4.89 -18.95 -8.00
CA LEU A 278 -4.36 -17.60 -7.76
C LEU A 278 -2.92 -17.60 -7.22
N ARG A 279 -2.52 -18.63 -6.47
CA ARG A 279 -1.12 -18.81 -5.99
C ARG A 279 -0.20 -19.55 -6.97
N SER A 280 -0.71 -19.95 -8.15
CA SER A 280 0.12 -20.51 -9.21
C SER A 280 1.21 -19.50 -9.66
N PRO A 281 2.28 -19.93 -10.35
CA PRO A 281 3.35 -19.03 -10.79
C PRO A 281 2.88 -17.77 -11.52
N ARG A 282 1.77 -17.83 -12.24
CA ARG A 282 1.18 -16.70 -12.99
C ARG A 282 -0.08 -16.11 -12.34
N GLY A 283 -0.43 -16.52 -11.13
CA GLY A 283 -1.57 -15.97 -10.39
C GLY A 283 -1.22 -14.71 -9.59
N ALA A 284 -2.23 -14.05 -9.00
CA ALA A 284 -2.08 -12.79 -8.27
C ALA A 284 -1.44 -12.93 -6.88
N LEU A 285 -1.42 -14.13 -6.28
CA LEU A 285 -0.99 -14.30 -4.90
C LEU A 285 0.49 -14.70 -4.81
N ALA A 286 1.27 -13.95 -4.06
CA ALA A 286 2.64 -14.29 -3.70
C ALA A 286 2.66 -15.13 -2.40
N VAL A 287 2.01 -16.32 -2.43
CA VAL A 287 1.85 -17.21 -1.27
C VAL A 287 2.57 -18.52 -1.51
N GLY A 288 3.59 -18.83 -0.70
CA GLY A 288 4.39 -20.03 -0.89
C GLY A 288 5.62 -20.14 0.02
N SER A 289 6.52 -21.05 -0.34
CA SER A 289 7.87 -21.09 0.23
C SER A 289 8.68 -19.86 -0.20
N PRO A 290 9.82 -19.56 0.47
CA PRO A 290 10.68 -18.46 0.06
C PRO A 290 11.03 -18.46 -1.43
N GLN A 291 11.39 -19.62 -2.00
CA GLN A 291 11.74 -19.72 -3.42
C GLN A 291 10.56 -19.38 -4.33
N GLN A 292 9.35 -19.87 -4.02
CA GLN A 292 8.17 -19.58 -4.84
C GLN A 292 7.80 -18.08 -4.81
N VAL A 293 7.99 -17.43 -3.66
CA VAL A 293 7.73 -16.00 -3.55
C VAL A 293 8.83 -15.21 -4.29
N ILE A 294 10.09 -15.62 -4.21
CA ILE A 294 11.17 -15.03 -5.04
C ILE A 294 10.83 -15.10 -6.53
N ASP A 295 10.48 -16.29 -7.02
CA ASP A 295 10.14 -16.50 -8.44
C ASP A 295 8.95 -15.61 -8.87
N LYS A 296 7.95 -15.47 -7.99
CA LYS A 296 6.78 -14.61 -8.23
C LYS A 296 7.16 -13.13 -8.31
N LEU A 297 7.96 -12.61 -7.38
CA LEU A 297 8.36 -11.22 -7.38
C LEU A 297 9.25 -10.88 -8.57
N LEU A 298 10.13 -11.78 -8.98
CA LEU A 298 10.95 -11.61 -10.18
C LEU A 298 10.10 -11.65 -11.46
N PHE A 299 9.11 -12.54 -11.54
CA PHE A 299 8.15 -12.56 -12.64
C PHE A 299 7.35 -11.26 -12.75
N GLU A 300 6.89 -10.71 -11.63
CA GLU A 300 6.21 -9.41 -11.64
C GLU A 300 7.16 -8.27 -12.02
N HIS A 301 8.41 -8.32 -11.55
CA HIS A 301 9.44 -7.35 -11.96
C HIS A 301 9.73 -7.40 -13.46
N GLU A 302 9.77 -8.59 -14.06
CA GLU A 302 9.93 -8.77 -15.51
C GLU A 302 8.77 -8.12 -16.31
N ILE A 303 7.52 -8.20 -15.78
CA ILE A 303 6.35 -7.61 -16.42
C ILE A 303 6.33 -6.08 -16.31
N PHE A 304 6.62 -5.56 -15.09
CA PHE A 304 6.33 -4.16 -14.76
C PHE A 304 7.59 -3.26 -14.75
N GLY A 305 8.78 -3.83 -14.58
CA GLY A 305 9.99 -3.07 -14.29
C GLY A 305 9.78 -2.20 -13.03
N ASN A 306 9.20 -2.78 -11.98
CA ASN A 306 8.82 -2.03 -10.79
C ASN A 306 10.00 -1.77 -9.87
N ASP A 307 10.00 -0.58 -9.26
CA ASP A 307 10.99 -0.10 -8.31
C ASP A 307 10.72 -0.55 -6.88
N ARG A 308 9.44 -0.93 -6.61
CA ARG A 308 8.97 -1.31 -5.28
C ARG A 308 7.99 -2.47 -5.35
N PHE A 309 8.07 -3.37 -4.36
CA PHE A 309 7.04 -4.36 -4.08
C PHE A 309 6.61 -4.29 -2.62
N LEU A 310 5.30 -4.22 -2.36
CA LEU A 310 4.72 -4.26 -1.02
C LEU A 310 3.84 -5.50 -0.86
N ALA A 311 4.17 -6.34 0.11
CA ALA A 311 3.46 -7.55 0.45
C ALA A 311 2.37 -7.29 1.50
N GLN A 312 1.10 -7.56 1.19
CA GLN A 312 0.05 -7.63 2.21
C GLN A 312 0.04 -9.01 2.82
N MET A 313 0.63 -9.13 4.02
CA MET A 313 0.82 -10.43 4.66
C MET A 313 -0.34 -10.88 5.54
N SER A 314 -1.27 -9.98 5.88
CA SER A 314 -2.52 -10.34 6.53
C SER A 314 -3.70 -9.93 5.66
N VAL A 315 -4.52 -10.90 5.28
CA VAL A 315 -5.83 -10.73 4.69
C VAL A 315 -6.81 -11.53 5.54
N GLY A 316 -7.50 -10.83 6.43
CA GLY A 316 -8.17 -11.42 7.59
C GLY A 316 -7.22 -11.66 8.76
N THR A 317 -7.80 -12.02 9.90
CA THR A 317 -7.03 -12.28 11.12
C THR A 317 -6.20 -13.55 10.98
N MET A 318 -4.93 -13.44 11.31
CA MET A 318 -3.97 -14.53 11.41
C MET A 318 -3.26 -14.49 12.77
N PRO A 319 -2.79 -15.62 13.29
CA PRO A 319 -1.97 -15.67 14.50
C PRO A 319 -0.73 -14.77 14.35
N HIS A 320 -0.46 -13.97 15.38
CA HIS A 320 0.61 -12.97 15.33
C HIS A 320 2.00 -13.59 15.13
N ASP A 321 2.28 -14.70 15.78
CA ASP A 321 3.53 -15.45 15.62
C ASP A 321 3.78 -15.89 14.17
N ARG A 322 2.73 -16.24 13.43
CA ARG A 322 2.83 -16.61 12.02
C ARG A 322 3.11 -15.41 11.13
N ILE A 323 2.48 -14.27 11.41
CA ILE A 323 2.79 -13.02 10.69
C ILE A 323 4.25 -12.63 10.93
N MET A 324 4.71 -12.68 12.17
CA MET A 324 6.10 -12.39 12.54
C MET A 324 7.08 -13.31 11.81
N HIS A 325 6.83 -14.63 11.79
CA HIS A 325 7.65 -15.58 11.06
C HIS A 325 7.65 -15.32 9.53
N SER A 326 6.49 -14.98 8.96
CA SER A 326 6.41 -14.62 7.54
C SER A 326 7.20 -13.36 7.21
N ILE A 327 7.17 -12.33 8.05
CA ILE A 327 7.99 -11.11 7.89
C ILE A 327 9.48 -11.44 7.99
N GLU A 328 9.88 -12.29 8.93
CA GLU A 328 11.26 -12.73 9.10
C GLU A 328 11.77 -13.47 7.84
N LEU A 329 11.03 -14.47 7.35
CA LEU A 329 11.38 -15.19 6.12
C LEU A 329 11.45 -14.25 4.90
N PHE A 330 10.50 -13.33 4.80
CA PHE A 330 10.45 -12.37 3.69
C PHE A 330 11.66 -11.42 3.70
N GLY A 331 12.03 -10.90 4.87
CA GLY A 331 13.17 -9.99 5.01
C GLY A 331 14.54 -10.68 4.87
N THR A 332 14.66 -11.92 5.40
CA THR A 332 15.96 -12.61 5.46
C THR A 332 16.23 -13.54 4.30
N GLN A 333 15.20 -14.15 3.71
CA GLN A 333 15.37 -15.14 2.64
C GLN A 333 14.89 -14.67 1.27
N VAL A 334 13.82 -13.85 1.21
CA VAL A 334 13.25 -13.40 -0.06
C VAL A 334 13.89 -12.08 -0.53
N ALA A 335 13.79 -11.02 0.27
CA ALA A 335 14.18 -9.68 -0.15
C ALA A 335 15.65 -9.56 -0.63
N PRO A 336 16.66 -10.18 0.01
CA PRO A 336 18.05 -10.07 -0.45
C PRO A 336 18.26 -10.68 -1.84
N ILE A 337 17.59 -11.80 -2.13
CA ILE A 337 17.71 -12.50 -3.42
C ILE A 337 17.02 -11.69 -4.51
N VAL A 338 15.80 -11.26 -4.27
CA VAL A 338 15.02 -10.46 -5.23
C VAL A 338 15.74 -9.16 -5.60
N ARG A 339 16.28 -8.42 -4.62
CA ARG A 339 17.08 -7.21 -4.88
C ARG A 339 18.29 -7.48 -5.74
N ARG A 340 19.02 -8.56 -5.45
CA ARG A 340 20.21 -8.95 -6.21
C ARG A 340 19.89 -9.30 -7.66
N GLU A 341 18.85 -10.15 -7.88
CA GLU A 341 18.51 -10.59 -9.22
C GLU A 341 17.86 -9.46 -10.06
N ALA A 342 17.02 -8.61 -9.46
CA ALA A 342 16.48 -7.42 -10.12
C ALA A 342 17.62 -6.48 -10.58
N ALA A 343 18.60 -6.19 -9.72
CA ALA A 343 19.74 -5.35 -10.09
C ALA A 343 20.59 -5.96 -11.21
N ARG A 344 20.69 -7.30 -11.28
CA ARG A 344 21.38 -7.98 -12.38
C ARG A 344 20.64 -7.86 -13.72
N ALA A 345 19.32 -7.97 -13.68
CA ALA A 345 18.49 -7.81 -14.87
C ALA A 345 18.59 -6.38 -15.44
N GLU A 346 18.58 -5.36 -14.58
CA GLU A 346 18.76 -3.96 -14.99
C GLU A 346 20.17 -3.67 -15.56
N ALA A 347 21.21 -4.36 -15.10
CA ALA A 347 22.58 -4.18 -15.56
C ALA A 347 22.89 -4.89 -16.90
N THR A 348 21.99 -5.79 -17.37
CA THR A 348 22.17 -6.52 -18.62
C THR A 348 21.26 -5.90 -19.69
N PRO A 349 21.79 -5.06 -20.60
CA PRO A 349 20.97 -4.51 -21.69
C PRO A 349 20.38 -5.65 -22.51
N THR A 350 19.08 -5.65 -22.71
CA THR A 350 18.43 -6.49 -23.74
C THR A 350 19.04 -6.15 -25.10
N ALA A 351 19.75 -7.12 -25.68
CA ALA A 351 20.38 -7.02 -27.00
C ALA A 351 19.34 -6.90 -28.12
#